data_9a3023e5c8c1cf5d02484ebf3b730bd4
#
_entry.id   9a3023e5c8c1cf5d02484ebf3b730bd4
#
_cell.length_a   1.000
_cell.length_b   1.000
_cell.length_c   1.000
_cell.angle_alpha   90.00
_cell.angle_beta   90.00
_cell.angle_gamma   90.00
#
_symmetry.space_group_name_H-M   'P 1'
#
loop_
_entity.id
_entity.type
_entity.pdbx_description
1 polymer ?
#
loop_
_entity_poly.entity_id
_entity_poly.type
_entity_poly.pdbx_seq_one_letter_code
_entity_poly.pdbx_strand_id
1 'polypeptide(L)'
;MINELGIDLQVNQGQCSWAQLTEIAHIAENNNYQTLWVADHLSGQVMNAPSMPECFTLLGALAAITSTINIGPLVANVGNRHPGVLASAAATVQNISGGRLKLGLGAGASPTSTFAAEQLALGIALPATMSERHAKLEHTLDVLDEIWSPTRDEKFATFEMPCKLPPRIIGVNSMALAKVAGARTDGVNIRSSHPQRAEILRVAQDTATAAGKSDFIVSVWDWFDEALLDPTSAGCKELASEGVNKIILLMRGVPDAKRLAIKR
;
A
#
# COMPACT_ATOMS: atom_id res chain seq x y z
N MET A 1 24.16 -4.19 12.20
CA MET A 1 23.30 -5.36 11.95
C MET A 1 22.54 -5.04 10.67
N ILE A 2 22.66 -5.86 9.62
CA ILE A 2 21.82 -5.73 8.42
C ILE A 2 20.43 -6.13 8.90
N ASN A 3 19.49 -5.18 8.95
CA ASN A 3 18.10 -5.50 9.24
C ASN A 3 17.62 -6.51 8.17
N GLU A 4 17.11 -7.63 8.63
CA GLU A 4 16.58 -8.66 7.75
C GLU A 4 15.46 -8.07 6.90
N LEU A 5 15.54 -8.25 5.57
CA LEU A 5 14.55 -7.74 4.62
C LEU A 5 13.18 -8.33 4.94
N GLY A 6 12.22 -7.49 5.33
CA GLY A 6 10.84 -7.93 5.57
C GLY A 6 10.15 -8.32 4.27
N ILE A 7 9.32 -9.37 4.28
CA ILE A 7 8.56 -9.78 3.09
C ILE A 7 7.07 -9.66 3.37
N ASP A 8 6.43 -8.99 2.44
CA ASP A 8 4.99 -8.80 2.40
C ASP A 8 4.42 -9.55 1.18
N LEU A 9 3.15 -9.91 1.25
CA LEU A 9 2.42 -10.54 0.15
C LEU A 9 1.38 -9.57 -0.39
N GLN A 10 1.29 -9.43 -1.72
CA GLN A 10 0.15 -8.80 -2.37
C GLN A 10 -0.66 -9.87 -3.13
N VAL A 11 -1.98 -9.83 -2.97
CA VAL A 11 -2.89 -10.72 -3.69
C VAL A 11 -3.63 -9.96 -4.78
N ASN A 12 -3.92 -10.64 -5.90
CA ASN A 12 -4.88 -10.17 -6.88
C ASN A 12 -6.27 -10.67 -6.45
N GLN A 13 -6.93 -9.92 -5.56
CA GLN A 13 -8.21 -10.31 -4.98
C GLN A 13 -9.32 -10.52 -6.02
N GLY A 14 -9.23 -9.89 -7.19
CA GLY A 14 -10.20 -10.05 -8.27
C GLY A 14 -10.22 -11.42 -8.93
N GLN A 15 -9.18 -12.22 -8.71
CA GLN A 15 -9.06 -13.58 -9.21
C GLN A 15 -9.34 -14.65 -8.15
N CYS A 16 -9.66 -14.24 -6.91
CA CYS A 16 -9.86 -15.14 -5.81
C CYS A 16 -11.31 -15.14 -5.34
N SER A 17 -11.85 -16.30 -4.98
CA SER A 17 -13.06 -16.41 -4.18
C SER A 17 -12.76 -15.97 -2.74
N TRP A 18 -13.82 -15.64 -1.97
CA TRP A 18 -13.66 -15.33 -0.55
C TRP A 18 -12.99 -16.47 0.23
N ALA A 19 -13.33 -17.71 -0.02
CA ALA A 19 -12.71 -18.87 0.61
C ALA A 19 -11.19 -18.94 0.34
N GLN A 20 -10.77 -18.68 -0.91
CA GLN A 20 -9.36 -18.62 -1.26
C GLN A 20 -8.64 -17.45 -0.58
N LEU A 21 -9.27 -16.26 -0.53
CA LEU A 21 -8.68 -15.11 0.18
C LEU A 21 -8.49 -15.38 1.68
N THR A 22 -9.47 -16.04 2.31
CA THR A 22 -9.39 -16.46 3.71
C THR A 22 -8.23 -17.43 3.92
N GLU A 23 -8.10 -18.46 3.08
CA GLU A 23 -7.00 -19.42 3.14
C GLU A 23 -5.64 -18.74 2.98
N ILE A 24 -5.51 -17.87 1.96
CA ILE A 24 -4.27 -17.13 1.69
C ILE A 24 -3.90 -16.23 2.88
N ALA A 25 -4.88 -15.54 3.47
CA ALA A 25 -4.63 -14.67 4.64
C ALA A 25 -4.08 -15.46 5.82
N HIS A 26 -4.66 -16.62 6.13
CA HIS A 26 -4.18 -17.50 7.20
C HIS A 26 -2.80 -18.11 6.88
N ILE A 27 -2.57 -18.52 5.62
CA ILE A 27 -1.25 -19.02 5.21
C ILE A 27 -0.21 -17.92 5.34
N ALA A 28 -0.48 -16.71 4.86
CA ALA A 28 0.44 -15.59 4.96
C ALA A 28 0.76 -15.26 6.44
N GLU A 29 -0.26 -15.22 7.30
CA GLU A 29 -0.10 -14.98 8.74
C GLU A 29 0.77 -16.05 9.40
N ASN A 30 0.55 -17.33 9.09
CA ASN A 30 1.27 -18.46 9.68
C ASN A 30 2.68 -18.68 9.10
N ASN A 31 3.04 -18.04 8.00
CA ASN A 31 4.33 -18.19 7.33
C ASN A 31 5.21 -16.93 7.38
N ASN A 32 4.97 -16.06 8.37
CA ASN A 32 5.79 -14.87 8.67
C ASN A 32 5.80 -13.79 7.58
N TYR A 33 4.81 -13.76 6.67
CA TYR A 33 4.58 -12.56 5.90
C TYR A 33 4.17 -11.43 6.84
N GLN A 34 4.76 -10.25 6.68
CA GLN A 34 4.54 -9.17 7.64
C GLN A 34 3.27 -8.38 7.33
N THR A 35 2.90 -8.26 6.04
CA THR A 35 1.69 -7.56 5.60
C THR A 35 1.04 -8.28 4.42
N LEU A 36 -0.29 -8.35 4.44
CA LEU A 36 -1.11 -8.76 3.30
C LEU A 36 -1.70 -7.52 2.63
N TRP A 37 -1.34 -7.29 1.38
CA TRP A 37 -1.77 -6.16 0.59
C TRP A 37 -2.85 -6.54 -0.42
N VAL A 38 -3.81 -5.63 -0.65
CA VAL A 38 -4.82 -5.73 -1.70
C VAL A 38 -4.75 -4.51 -2.62
N ALA A 39 -5.24 -4.64 -3.85
CA ALA A 39 -5.28 -3.53 -4.79
C ALA A 39 -6.54 -2.67 -4.57
N ASP A 40 -6.45 -1.37 -4.88
CA ASP A 40 -7.60 -0.47 -4.87
C ASP A 40 -8.01 -0.12 -6.31
N HIS A 41 -8.54 -1.11 -6.99
CA HIS A 41 -9.18 -0.99 -8.29
C HIS A 41 -10.70 -1.16 -8.18
N LEU A 42 -11.44 -0.52 -9.08
CA LEU A 42 -12.91 -0.58 -9.14
C LEU A 42 -13.39 -1.63 -10.14
N SER A 43 -12.49 -2.08 -11.02
CA SER A 43 -12.74 -3.08 -12.04
C SER A 43 -11.59 -4.07 -12.14
N GLY A 44 -11.89 -5.33 -12.49
CA GLY A 44 -10.87 -6.37 -12.66
C GLY A 44 -10.02 -6.19 -13.91
N GLN A 45 -10.39 -5.33 -14.84
CA GLN A 45 -9.79 -5.23 -16.17
C GLN A 45 -8.27 -5.04 -16.13
N VAL A 46 -7.77 -4.10 -15.31
CA VAL A 46 -6.33 -3.79 -15.23
C VAL A 46 -5.51 -4.86 -14.50
N MET A 47 -6.20 -5.70 -13.72
CA MET A 47 -5.60 -6.81 -12.98
C MET A 47 -5.83 -8.16 -13.67
N ASN A 48 -6.38 -8.15 -14.90
CA ASN A 48 -6.77 -9.35 -15.64
C ASN A 48 -7.64 -10.31 -14.79
N ALA A 49 -8.65 -9.73 -14.14
CA ALA A 49 -9.56 -10.43 -13.25
C ALA A 49 -11.02 -10.25 -13.70
N PRO A 50 -11.92 -11.23 -13.44
CA PRO A 50 -13.33 -11.16 -13.85
C PRO A 50 -14.13 -10.09 -13.11
N SER A 51 -13.69 -9.70 -11.91
CA SER A 51 -14.31 -8.67 -11.07
C SER A 51 -13.27 -8.12 -10.11
N MET A 52 -13.63 -7.10 -9.32
CA MET A 52 -12.74 -6.56 -8.29
C MET A 52 -13.57 -6.29 -7.02
N PRO A 53 -13.34 -7.02 -5.92
CA PRO A 53 -13.89 -6.67 -4.62
C PRO A 53 -13.41 -5.27 -4.18
N GLU A 54 -14.32 -4.46 -3.63
CA GLU A 54 -13.98 -3.13 -3.13
C GLU A 54 -12.96 -3.22 -1.99
N CYS A 55 -11.95 -2.37 -2.08
CA CYS A 55 -10.73 -2.46 -1.30
C CYS A 55 -10.97 -2.38 0.23
N PHE A 56 -11.65 -1.35 0.72
CA PHE A 56 -11.83 -1.16 2.18
C PHE A 56 -12.86 -2.10 2.78
N THR A 57 -13.88 -2.49 2.01
CA THR A 57 -14.83 -3.55 2.41
C THR A 57 -14.10 -4.87 2.60
N LEU A 58 -13.21 -5.23 1.67
CA LEU A 58 -12.38 -6.43 1.77
C LEU A 58 -11.40 -6.35 2.93
N LEU A 59 -10.73 -5.21 3.12
CA LEU A 59 -9.81 -5.01 4.23
C LEU A 59 -10.50 -5.13 5.58
N GLY A 60 -11.74 -4.64 5.72
CA GLY A 60 -12.54 -4.85 6.93
C GLY A 60 -12.80 -6.33 7.23
N ALA A 61 -13.12 -7.11 6.19
CA ALA A 61 -13.30 -8.56 6.32
C ALA A 61 -11.98 -9.27 6.68
N LEU A 62 -10.87 -8.93 6.03
CA LEU A 62 -9.55 -9.48 6.35
C LEU A 62 -9.09 -9.10 7.76
N ALA A 63 -9.39 -7.87 8.21
CA ALA A 63 -9.12 -7.43 9.58
C ALA A 63 -9.79 -8.32 10.63
N ALA A 64 -11.04 -8.74 10.35
CA ALA A 64 -11.84 -9.54 11.27
C ALA A 64 -11.42 -11.01 11.35
N ILE A 65 -10.81 -11.57 10.30
CA ILE A 65 -10.42 -12.99 10.24
C ILE A 65 -8.94 -13.24 10.55
N THR A 66 -8.12 -12.18 10.64
CA THR A 66 -6.69 -12.28 10.96
C THR A 66 -6.39 -11.65 12.32
N SER A 67 -5.29 -12.01 12.94
CA SER A 67 -4.96 -11.61 14.32
C SER A 67 -3.63 -10.86 14.45
N THR A 68 -2.64 -11.18 13.64
CA THR A 68 -1.25 -10.69 13.79
C THR A 68 -0.70 -10.03 12.53
N ILE A 69 -1.05 -10.53 11.34
CA ILE A 69 -0.54 -9.97 10.09
C ILE A 69 -1.09 -8.57 9.85
N ASN A 70 -0.23 -7.64 9.41
CA ASN A 70 -0.71 -6.35 8.96
C ASN A 70 -1.48 -6.50 7.64
N ILE A 71 -2.41 -5.58 7.40
CA ILE A 71 -3.20 -5.52 6.17
C ILE A 71 -3.16 -4.12 5.58
N GLY A 72 -3.34 -3.97 4.29
CA GLY A 72 -3.38 -2.65 3.70
C GLY A 72 -3.69 -2.60 2.21
N PRO A 73 -4.06 -1.42 1.69
CA PRO A 73 -4.15 -1.19 0.26
C PRO A 73 -2.76 -0.90 -0.32
N LEU A 74 -2.40 -1.50 -1.43
CA LEU A 74 -1.20 -1.15 -2.19
C LEU A 74 -1.59 -0.84 -3.63
N VAL A 75 -1.90 0.38 -3.92
CA VAL A 75 -2.06 1.53 -3.04
C VAL A 75 -3.49 2.05 -3.16
N ALA A 76 -4.05 2.63 -2.10
CA ALA A 76 -5.33 3.34 -2.20
C ALA A 76 -5.20 4.51 -3.18
N ASN A 77 -6.01 4.48 -4.23
CA ASN A 77 -6.07 5.54 -5.23
C ASN A 77 -6.86 6.72 -4.67
N VAL A 78 -6.19 7.83 -4.38
CA VAL A 78 -6.84 9.03 -3.85
C VAL A 78 -7.87 9.65 -4.82
N GLY A 79 -7.89 9.17 -6.08
CA GLY A 79 -8.90 9.53 -7.07
C GLY A 79 -10.23 8.80 -6.91
N ASN A 80 -10.26 7.64 -6.26
CA ASN A 80 -11.45 6.78 -6.22
C ASN A 80 -12.51 7.25 -5.22
N ARG A 81 -12.15 8.05 -4.22
CA ARG A 81 -13.07 8.50 -3.17
C ARG A 81 -12.72 9.86 -2.59
N HIS A 82 -13.69 10.50 -1.94
CA HIS A 82 -13.44 11.73 -1.19
C HIS A 82 -12.46 11.47 -0.04
N PRO A 83 -11.49 12.36 0.25
CA PRO A 83 -10.51 12.17 1.32
C PRO A 83 -11.12 11.88 2.70
N GLY A 84 -12.22 12.54 3.06
CA GLY A 84 -12.93 12.29 4.32
C GLY A 84 -13.55 10.88 4.38
N VAL A 85 -14.03 10.34 3.23
CA VAL A 85 -14.51 8.94 3.16
C VAL A 85 -13.35 7.98 3.32
N LEU A 86 -12.19 8.29 2.72
CA LEU A 86 -10.97 7.51 2.92
C LEU A 86 -10.53 7.50 4.39
N ALA A 87 -10.56 8.67 5.05
CA ALA A 87 -10.22 8.79 6.47
C ALA A 87 -11.11 7.89 7.34
N SER A 88 -12.45 7.96 7.15
CA SER A 88 -13.40 7.14 7.91
C SER A 88 -13.22 5.65 7.65
N ALA A 89 -13.05 5.24 6.39
CA ALA A 89 -12.84 3.84 6.03
C ALA A 89 -11.53 3.28 6.62
N ALA A 90 -10.43 4.04 6.52
CA ALA A 90 -9.13 3.65 7.05
C ALA A 90 -9.15 3.58 8.59
N ALA A 91 -9.78 4.54 9.27
CA ALA A 91 -9.93 4.51 10.73
C ALA A 91 -10.74 3.29 11.19
N THR A 92 -11.83 2.98 10.48
CA THR A 92 -12.67 1.80 10.77
C THR A 92 -11.86 0.50 10.63
N VAL A 93 -11.15 0.32 9.53
CA VAL A 93 -10.29 -0.87 9.33
C VAL A 93 -9.19 -0.93 10.38
N GLN A 94 -8.59 0.20 10.73
CA GLN A 94 -7.56 0.28 11.76
C GLN A 94 -8.09 -0.17 13.13
N ASN A 95 -9.31 0.23 13.48
CA ASN A 95 -9.95 -0.13 14.73
C ASN A 95 -10.35 -1.62 14.76
N ILE A 96 -10.97 -2.12 13.68
CA ILE A 96 -11.33 -3.55 13.56
C ILE A 96 -10.08 -4.43 13.66
N SER A 97 -8.99 -4.02 13.01
CA SER A 97 -7.73 -4.79 13.01
C SER A 97 -6.91 -4.65 14.31
N GLY A 98 -7.32 -3.81 15.26
CA GLY A 98 -6.53 -3.55 16.47
C GLY A 98 -5.18 -2.86 16.17
N GLY A 99 -5.14 -1.98 15.16
CA GLY A 99 -3.93 -1.20 14.85
C GLY A 99 -3.01 -1.80 13.79
N ARG A 100 -3.48 -2.78 12.98
CA ARG A 100 -2.66 -3.49 11.98
C ARG A 100 -2.75 -2.92 10.56
N LEU A 101 -3.51 -1.86 10.31
CA LEU A 101 -3.58 -1.24 8.98
C LEU A 101 -2.24 -0.57 8.64
N LYS A 102 -1.75 -0.83 7.42
CA LYS A 102 -0.72 -0.05 6.71
C LYS A 102 -1.40 0.68 5.56
N LEU A 103 -1.41 2.00 5.57
CA LEU A 103 -2.14 2.79 4.58
C LEU A 103 -1.24 3.16 3.40
N GLY A 104 -1.22 2.33 2.38
CA GLY A 104 -0.58 2.67 1.10
C GLY A 104 -1.43 3.68 0.33
N LEU A 105 -0.84 4.76 -0.17
CA LEU A 105 -1.51 5.84 -0.88
C LEU A 105 -0.86 6.07 -2.25
N GLY A 106 -1.66 6.31 -3.27
CA GLY A 106 -1.20 6.61 -4.63
C GLY A 106 -1.92 7.80 -5.23
N ALA A 107 -1.19 8.61 -6.00
CA ALA A 107 -1.69 9.84 -6.62
C ALA A 107 -2.72 9.61 -7.75
N GLY A 108 -3.01 8.36 -8.09
CA GLY A 108 -3.94 8.01 -9.16
C GLY A 108 -3.32 7.97 -10.55
N ALA A 109 -4.12 7.51 -11.51
CA ALA A 109 -3.70 7.31 -12.90
C ALA A 109 -3.82 8.60 -13.73
N SER A 110 -2.99 8.71 -14.78
CA SER A 110 -3.21 9.69 -15.83
C SER A 110 -4.49 9.37 -16.62
N PRO A 111 -5.29 10.35 -17.06
CA PRO A 111 -6.46 10.10 -17.89
C PRO A 111 -6.19 9.33 -19.18
N THR A 112 -4.96 9.36 -19.67
CA THR A 112 -4.50 8.65 -20.88
C THR A 112 -3.94 7.26 -20.58
N SER A 113 -3.86 6.87 -19.32
CA SER A 113 -3.38 5.56 -18.89
C SER A 113 -4.48 4.50 -19.01
N THR A 114 -4.11 3.26 -19.31
CA THR A 114 -5.02 2.09 -19.22
C THR A 114 -5.59 1.91 -17.81
N PHE A 115 -4.89 2.37 -16.78
CA PHE A 115 -5.34 2.35 -15.38
C PHE A 115 -6.46 3.36 -15.08
N ALA A 116 -6.77 4.28 -16.01
CA ALA A 116 -7.86 5.25 -15.86
C ALA A 116 -9.23 4.72 -16.32
N ALA A 117 -9.26 3.60 -17.02
CA ALA A 117 -10.46 3.08 -17.68
C ALA A 117 -11.64 2.88 -16.71
N GLU A 118 -11.36 2.42 -15.49
CA GLU A 118 -12.38 2.17 -14.46
C GLU A 118 -12.99 3.46 -13.92
N GLN A 119 -12.20 4.50 -13.68
CA GLN A 119 -12.70 5.81 -13.24
C GLN A 119 -13.51 6.48 -14.35
N LEU A 120 -13.04 6.44 -15.59
CA LEU A 120 -13.75 6.99 -16.75
C LEU A 120 -15.10 6.30 -16.96
N ALA A 121 -15.17 4.97 -16.80
CA ALA A 121 -16.41 4.21 -16.91
C ALA A 121 -17.45 4.61 -15.87
N LEU A 122 -17.01 5.06 -14.68
CA LEU A 122 -17.87 5.53 -13.59
C LEU A 122 -18.11 7.04 -13.59
N GLY A 123 -17.57 7.78 -14.57
CA GLY A 123 -17.68 9.24 -14.61
C GLY A 123 -16.88 9.95 -13.51
N ILE A 124 -15.89 9.29 -12.92
CA ILE A 124 -15.01 9.90 -11.92
C ILE A 124 -14.02 10.81 -12.64
N ALA A 125 -14.03 12.10 -12.30
CA ALA A 125 -13.11 13.09 -12.86
C ALA A 125 -11.67 12.80 -12.44
N LEU A 126 -10.78 12.74 -13.42
CA LEU A 126 -9.34 12.53 -13.21
C LEU A 126 -8.57 13.84 -13.43
N PRO A 127 -7.62 14.20 -12.54
CA PRO A 127 -6.73 15.31 -12.77
C PRO A 127 -5.90 15.11 -14.04
N ALA A 128 -5.85 16.12 -14.90
CA ALA A 128 -5.22 16.01 -16.23
C ALA A 128 -3.70 15.89 -16.14
N THR A 129 -3.09 16.66 -15.24
CA THR A 129 -1.64 16.77 -15.13
C THR A 129 -1.09 15.97 -13.94
N MET A 130 0.20 15.64 -13.99
CA MET A 130 0.89 15.01 -12.88
C MET A 130 0.90 15.91 -11.64
N SER A 131 1.07 17.23 -11.82
CA SER A 131 1.06 18.20 -10.71
C SER A 131 -0.28 18.22 -9.98
N GLU A 132 -1.40 18.19 -10.71
CA GLU A 132 -2.73 18.14 -10.09
C GLU A 132 -2.97 16.83 -9.33
N ARG A 133 -2.46 15.70 -9.83
CA ARG A 133 -2.54 14.42 -9.12
C ARG A 133 -1.72 14.44 -7.84
N HIS A 134 -0.52 15.02 -7.86
CA HIS A 134 0.30 15.19 -6.67
C HIS A 134 -0.40 16.11 -5.65
N ALA A 135 -0.92 17.25 -6.11
CA ALA A 135 -1.67 18.16 -5.24
C ALA A 135 -2.91 17.48 -4.59
N LYS A 136 -3.61 16.60 -5.34
CA LYS A 136 -4.72 15.81 -4.79
C LYS A 136 -4.25 14.83 -3.70
N LEU A 137 -3.09 14.20 -3.89
CA LEU A 137 -2.50 13.33 -2.86
C LEU A 137 -2.11 14.15 -1.62
N GLU A 138 -1.44 15.28 -1.79
CA GLU A 138 -1.06 16.15 -0.68
C GLU A 138 -2.29 16.68 0.07
N HIS A 139 -3.32 17.14 -0.65
CA HIS A 139 -4.59 17.51 -0.04
C HIS A 139 -5.24 16.34 0.74
N THR A 140 -5.11 15.12 0.21
CA THR A 140 -5.60 13.94 0.94
C THR A 140 -4.86 13.74 2.26
N LEU A 141 -3.54 13.92 2.26
CA LEU A 141 -2.73 13.88 3.51
C LEU A 141 -3.17 14.98 4.49
N ASP A 142 -3.45 16.19 4.01
CA ASP A 142 -3.93 17.31 4.85
C ASP A 142 -5.26 16.96 5.53
N VAL A 143 -6.20 16.41 4.77
CA VAL A 143 -7.51 16.01 5.30
C VAL A 143 -7.39 14.86 6.32
N LEU A 144 -6.51 13.88 6.07
CA LEU A 144 -6.21 12.82 7.04
C LEU A 144 -5.62 13.40 8.34
N ASP A 145 -4.66 14.32 8.22
CA ASP A 145 -4.02 14.98 9.37
C ASP A 145 -5.03 15.81 10.16
N GLU A 146 -5.95 16.51 9.49
CA GLU A 146 -7.01 17.31 10.12
C GLU A 146 -8.03 16.43 10.87
N ILE A 147 -8.58 15.40 10.21
CA ILE A 147 -9.63 14.54 10.79
C ILE A 147 -9.05 13.69 11.94
N TRP A 148 -7.82 13.23 11.85
CA TRP A 148 -7.20 12.37 12.86
C TRP A 148 -6.37 13.15 13.90
N SER A 149 -6.43 14.48 13.89
CA SER A 149 -5.80 15.28 14.92
C SER A 149 -6.53 15.11 16.27
N PRO A 150 -5.81 14.93 17.39
CA PRO A 150 -6.42 14.95 18.72
C PRO A 150 -7.04 16.32 19.06
N THR A 151 -6.63 17.39 18.36
CA THR A 151 -7.13 18.77 18.50
C THR A 151 -7.98 19.21 17.31
N ARG A 152 -8.59 18.24 16.61
CA ARG A 152 -9.41 18.49 15.42
C ARG A 152 -10.59 19.43 15.69
N ASP A 153 -11.00 20.14 14.64
CA ASP A 153 -12.16 21.04 14.67
C ASP A 153 -13.43 20.29 15.14
N GLU A 154 -14.33 20.98 15.84
CA GLU A 154 -15.61 20.44 16.32
C GLU A 154 -16.44 19.82 15.20
N LYS A 155 -16.37 20.35 13.98
CA LYS A 155 -17.06 19.77 12.80
C LYS A 155 -16.66 18.32 12.52
N PHE A 156 -15.50 17.87 13.04
CA PHE A 156 -15.02 16.50 12.91
C PHE A 156 -15.15 15.67 14.19
N ALA A 157 -15.72 16.23 15.26
CA ALA A 157 -15.75 15.60 16.60
C ALA A 157 -16.32 14.18 16.61
N THR A 158 -17.30 13.90 15.74
CA THR A 158 -17.97 12.59 15.64
C THR A 158 -17.47 11.69 14.50
N PHE A 159 -16.43 12.13 13.77
CA PHE A 159 -15.77 11.25 12.80
C PHE A 159 -14.93 10.20 13.51
N GLU A 160 -14.84 9.01 12.89
CA GLU A 160 -14.07 7.90 13.44
C GLU A 160 -12.59 8.26 13.59
N MET A 161 -12.03 7.98 14.76
CA MET A 161 -10.60 8.10 15.05
C MET A 161 -9.96 6.73 15.01
N PRO A 162 -8.79 6.58 14.36
CA PRO A 162 -8.05 5.33 14.47
C PRO A 162 -7.50 5.15 15.89
N CYS A 163 -7.56 3.93 16.42
CA CYS A 163 -7.00 3.58 17.74
C CYS A 163 -5.49 3.87 17.85
N LYS A 164 -4.82 3.89 16.69
CA LYS A 164 -3.44 4.28 16.48
C LYS A 164 -3.32 4.79 15.05
N LEU A 165 -2.58 5.84 14.79
CA LEU A 165 -2.36 6.33 13.43
C LEU A 165 -1.74 5.22 12.56
N PRO A 166 -2.38 4.83 11.44
CA PRO A 166 -1.80 3.84 10.55
C PRO A 166 -0.56 4.42 9.86
N PRO A 167 0.56 3.69 9.78
CA PRO A 167 1.69 4.12 8.96
C PRO A 167 1.25 4.35 7.51
N ARG A 168 1.59 5.53 6.97
CA ARG A 168 1.27 5.94 5.60
C ARG A 168 2.46 5.70 4.68
N ILE A 169 2.23 5.05 3.55
CA ILE A 169 3.27 4.68 2.58
C ILE A 169 2.84 5.20 1.22
N ILE A 170 3.66 6.02 0.56
CA ILE A 170 3.34 6.52 -0.77
C ILE A 170 3.95 5.62 -1.84
N GLY A 171 3.10 5.19 -2.81
CA GLY A 171 3.57 4.62 -4.07
C GLY A 171 4.12 5.73 -4.97
N VAL A 172 5.40 5.62 -5.32
CA VAL A 172 6.11 6.68 -6.05
C VAL A 172 6.62 6.19 -7.42
N ASN A 173 6.72 7.13 -8.35
CA ASN A 173 7.34 6.94 -9.67
C ASN A 173 8.15 8.17 -10.11
N SER A 174 8.42 9.10 -9.19
CA SER A 174 9.14 10.35 -9.48
C SER A 174 9.84 10.89 -8.24
N MET A 175 10.87 11.70 -8.46
CA MET A 175 11.60 12.40 -7.38
C MET A 175 10.69 13.35 -6.59
N ALA A 176 9.70 13.97 -7.24
CA ALA A 176 8.76 14.85 -6.57
C ALA A 176 7.94 14.11 -5.52
N LEU A 177 7.35 12.95 -5.87
CA LEU A 177 6.62 12.11 -4.92
C LEU A 177 7.53 11.50 -3.85
N ALA A 178 8.77 11.17 -4.19
CA ALA A 178 9.75 10.69 -3.22
C ALA A 178 10.02 11.72 -2.11
N LYS A 179 10.14 13.00 -2.47
CA LYS A 179 10.26 14.09 -1.49
C LYS A 179 9.02 14.22 -0.61
N VAL A 180 7.81 14.16 -1.18
CA VAL A 180 6.56 14.18 -0.40
C VAL A 180 6.52 12.99 0.56
N ALA A 181 6.86 11.78 0.10
CA ALA A 181 6.90 10.59 0.94
C ALA A 181 7.86 10.77 2.12
N GLY A 182 9.11 11.14 1.86
CA GLY A 182 10.12 11.35 2.90
C GLY A 182 9.71 12.42 3.91
N ALA A 183 9.19 13.57 3.45
CA ALA A 183 8.82 14.67 4.32
C ALA A 183 7.57 14.39 5.16
N ARG A 184 6.52 13.78 4.57
CA ARG A 184 5.16 13.78 5.15
C ARG A 184 4.63 12.42 5.60
N THR A 185 5.25 11.30 5.22
CA THR A 185 4.72 9.96 5.49
C THR A 185 5.74 9.02 6.10
N ASP A 186 5.32 7.81 6.43
CA ASP A 186 6.13 6.84 7.16
C ASP A 186 6.88 5.89 6.24
N GLY A 187 6.67 5.99 4.93
CA GLY A 187 7.37 5.14 3.98
C GLY A 187 7.10 5.44 2.52
N VAL A 188 7.85 4.74 1.69
CA VAL A 188 7.83 4.80 0.23
C VAL A 188 7.72 3.40 -0.35
N ASN A 189 7.00 3.28 -1.47
CA ASN A 189 6.96 2.06 -2.28
C ASN A 189 7.22 2.40 -3.75
N ILE A 190 8.05 1.60 -4.41
CA ILE A 190 8.34 1.72 -5.83
C ILE A 190 8.37 0.34 -6.50
N ARG A 191 8.06 0.30 -7.80
CA ARG A 191 8.23 -0.92 -8.58
C ARG A 191 9.72 -1.27 -8.74
N SER A 192 10.08 -2.55 -8.55
CA SER A 192 11.46 -3.04 -8.69
C SER A 192 12.07 -2.73 -10.05
N SER A 193 11.27 -2.84 -11.12
CA SER A 193 11.69 -2.59 -12.50
C SER A 193 11.75 -1.11 -12.90
N HIS A 194 11.55 -0.17 -11.96
CA HIS A 194 11.63 1.26 -12.29
C HIS A 194 13.08 1.66 -12.59
N PRO A 195 13.39 2.28 -13.77
CA PRO A 195 14.77 2.52 -14.20
C PRO A 195 15.56 3.46 -13.28
N GLN A 196 14.88 4.32 -12.52
CA GLN A 196 15.48 5.24 -11.55
C GLN A 196 15.18 4.82 -10.10
N ARG A 197 14.90 3.52 -9.83
CA ARG A 197 14.52 3.02 -8.51
C ARG A 197 15.48 3.50 -7.42
N ALA A 198 16.75 3.21 -7.56
CA ALA A 198 17.76 3.51 -6.53
C ALA A 198 17.84 5.02 -6.24
N GLU A 199 17.78 5.87 -7.27
CA GLU A 199 17.84 7.33 -7.09
C GLU A 199 16.58 7.86 -6.39
N ILE A 200 15.40 7.40 -6.80
CA ILE A 200 14.11 7.78 -6.19
C ILE A 200 14.06 7.37 -4.72
N LEU A 201 14.50 6.15 -4.40
CA LEU A 201 14.56 5.66 -3.02
C LEU A 201 15.54 6.47 -2.18
N ARG A 202 16.71 6.79 -2.72
CA ARG A 202 17.70 7.63 -2.04
C ARG A 202 17.12 9.01 -1.71
N VAL A 203 16.43 9.67 -2.66
CA VAL A 203 15.77 10.96 -2.42
C VAL A 203 14.73 10.89 -1.32
N ALA A 204 13.93 9.81 -1.27
CA ALA A 204 12.96 9.61 -0.20
C ALA A 204 13.63 9.43 1.17
N GLN A 205 14.67 8.60 1.24
CA GLN A 205 15.43 8.33 2.47
C GLN A 205 16.16 9.58 3.00
N ASP A 206 16.85 10.30 2.11
CA ASP A 206 17.54 11.56 2.47
C ASP A 206 16.54 12.59 3.02
N THR A 207 15.35 12.69 2.39
CA THR A 207 14.30 13.60 2.83
C THR A 207 13.71 13.17 4.18
N ALA A 208 13.50 11.86 4.37
CA ALA A 208 13.00 11.32 5.64
C ALA A 208 14.01 11.55 6.78
N THR A 209 15.30 11.33 6.52
CA THR A 209 16.37 11.60 7.47
C THR A 209 16.42 13.09 7.85
N ALA A 210 16.33 13.99 6.87
CA ALA A 210 16.26 15.42 7.10
C ALA A 210 15.02 15.84 7.91
N ALA A 211 13.93 15.08 7.82
CA ALA A 211 12.71 15.25 8.63
C ALA A 211 12.79 14.56 10.00
N GLY A 212 13.94 13.97 10.38
CA GLY A 212 14.16 13.35 11.69
C GLY A 212 13.51 11.97 11.86
N LYS A 213 13.19 11.26 10.76
CA LYS A 213 12.53 9.94 10.81
C LYS A 213 13.57 8.82 10.87
N SER A 214 13.51 7.99 11.91
CA SER A 214 14.41 6.84 12.12
C SER A 214 13.88 5.52 11.53
N ASP A 215 12.54 5.37 11.47
CA ASP A 215 11.88 4.09 11.14
C ASP A 215 11.17 4.16 9.78
N PHE A 216 11.76 4.89 8.82
CA PHE A 216 11.18 5.07 7.51
C PHE A 216 11.14 3.76 6.71
N ILE A 217 9.95 3.39 6.24
CA ILE A 217 9.72 2.17 5.46
C ILE A 217 10.16 2.42 4.02
N VAL A 218 11.12 1.64 3.55
CA VAL A 218 11.60 1.66 2.17
C VAL A 218 11.23 0.33 1.53
N SER A 219 10.18 0.33 0.72
CA SER A 219 9.65 -0.89 0.14
C SER A 219 9.72 -0.91 -1.38
N VAL A 220 9.92 -2.13 -1.91
CA VAL A 220 9.90 -2.40 -3.35
C VAL A 220 8.81 -3.42 -3.64
N TRP A 221 8.04 -3.18 -4.71
CA TRP A 221 7.04 -4.10 -5.22
C TRP A 221 7.58 -4.88 -6.41
N ASP A 222 7.43 -6.21 -6.39
CA ASP A 222 7.84 -7.10 -7.47
C ASP A 222 6.85 -8.25 -7.66
N TRP A 223 7.03 -9.00 -8.75
CA TRP A 223 6.34 -10.27 -8.94
C TRP A 223 6.87 -11.32 -7.96
N PHE A 224 5.99 -12.22 -7.54
CA PHE A 224 6.37 -13.30 -6.64
C PHE A 224 7.44 -14.19 -7.28
N ASP A 225 8.58 -14.26 -6.63
CA ASP A 225 9.71 -15.13 -6.96
C ASP A 225 10.22 -15.76 -5.65
N GLU A 226 10.28 -17.09 -5.63
CA GLU A 226 10.73 -17.85 -4.47
C GLU A 226 12.20 -17.54 -4.10
N ALA A 227 13.02 -17.14 -5.08
CA ALA A 227 14.38 -16.70 -4.81
C ALA A 227 14.45 -15.44 -3.93
N LEU A 228 13.39 -14.61 -3.95
CA LEU A 228 13.29 -13.41 -3.10
C LEU A 228 12.81 -13.74 -1.67
N LEU A 229 12.46 -15.00 -1.40
CA LEU A 229 12.19 -15.48 -0.04
C LEU A 229 13.49 -15.88 0.69
N ASP A 230 14.60 -15.97 -0.03
CA ASP A 230 15.94 -16.18 0.54
C ASP A 230 16.67 -14.83 0.72
N PRO A 231 16.87 -14.36 1.96
CA PRO A 231 17.53 -13.09 2.23
C PRO A 231 18.99 -13.07 1.78
N THR A 232 19.60 -14.24 1.52
CA THR A 232 20.97 -14.36 1.04
C THR A 232 21.09 -14.31 -0.49
N SER A 233 19.96 -14.30 -1.21
CA SER A 233 19.93 -14.22 -2.67
C SER A 233 20.57 -12.92 -3.19
N ALA A 234 21.05 -12.94 -4.43
CA ALA A 234 21.64 -11.76 -5.06
C ALA A 234 20.63 -10.60 -5.17
N GLY A 235 19.35 -10.90 -5.49
CA GLY A 235 18.30 -9.89 -5.57
C GLY A 235 18.00 -9.23 -4.22
N CYS A 236 17.92 -10.00 -3.14
CA CYS A 236 17.73 -9.44 -1.80
C CYS A 236 18.92 -8.58 -1.35
N LYS A 237 20.16 -9.02 -1.65
CA LYS A 237 21.36 -8.24 -1.36
C LYS A 237 21.43 -6.93 -2.13
N GLU A 238 21.06 -6.93 -3.40
CA GLU A 238 20.96 -5.71 -4.22
C GLU A 238 19.97 -4.72 -3.59
N LEU A 239 18.75 -5.17 -3.30
CA LEU A 239 17.73 -4.33 -2.67
C LEU A 239 18.18 -3.79 -1.31
N ALA A 240 18.77 -4.63 -0.48
CA ALA A 240 19.30 -4.21 0.82
C ALA A 240 20.40 -3.14 0.69
N SER A 241 21.26 -3.22 -0.36
CA SER A 241 22.29 -2.20 -0.63
C SER A 241 21.72 -0.83 -1.01
N GLU A 242 20.48 -0.78 -1.51
CA GLU A 242 19.73 0.45 -1.78
C GLU A 242 18.96 0.97 -0.54
N GLY A 243 19.12 0.32 0.62
CA GLY A 243 18.41 0.65 1.85
C GLY A 243 16.97 0.16 1.89
N VAL A 244 16.58 -0.76 0.99
CA VAL A 244 15.26 -1.40 1.04
C VAL A 244 15.17 -2.28 2.28
N ASN A 245 14.11 -2.09 3.06
CA ASN A 245 13.84 -2.88 4.26
C ASN A 245 12.58 -3.76 4.14
N LYS A 246 11.82 -3.61 3.02
CA LYS A 246 10.67 -4.47 2.70
C LYS A 246 10.57 -4.77 1.22
N ILE A 247 10.24 -6.03 0.91
CA ILE A 247 9.82 -6.43 -0.44
C ILE A 247 8.37 -6.91 -0.41
N ILE A 248 7.57 -6.45 -1.39
CA ILE A 248 6.17 -6.80 -1.54
C ILE A 248 6.03 -7.65 -2.80
N LEU A 249 5.62 -8.90 -2.64
CA LEU A 249 5.58 -9.87 -3.72
C LEU A 249 4.14 -10.13 -4.17
N LEU A 250 3.83 -9.85 -5.45
CA LEU A 250 2.53 -10.14 -6.06
C LEU A 250 2.58 -11.43 -6.87
N MET A 251 1.74 -12.40 -6.53
CA MET A 251 1.52 -13.58 -7.36
C MET A 251 0.65 -13.25 -8.57
N ARG A 252 1.05 -13.77 -9.72
CA ARG A 252 0.22 -13.73 -10.93
C ARG A 252 -0.85 -14.79 -10.84
N GLY A 253 -2.08 -14.43 -11.25
CA GLY A 253 -3.22 -15.34 -11.22
C GLY A 253 -3.71 -15.64 -9.80
N VAL A 254 -4.43 -16.74 -9.63
CA VAL A 254 -4.83 -17.24 -8.32
C VAL A 254 -3.57 -17.71 -7.58
N PRO A 255 -3.31 -17.21 -6.36
CA PRO A 255 -2.15 -17.62 -5.60
C PRO A 255 -2.12 -19.12 -5.36
N ASP A 256 -0.96 -19.75 -5.58
CA ASP A 256 -0.74 -21.16 -5.22
C ASP A 256 -0.45 -21.25 -3.71
N ALA A 257 -1.42 -21.79 -2.97
CA ALA A 257 -1.33 -21.95 -1.52
C ALA A 257 -0.08 -22.76 -1.09
N LYS A 258 0.35 -23.75 -1.90
CA LYS A 258 1.56 -24.53 -1.59
C LYS A 258 2.83 -23.68 -1.66
N ARG A 259 2.91 -22.79 -2.65
CA ARG A 259 4.04 -21.87 -2.78
C ARG A 259 4.09 -20.82 -1.67
N LEU A 260 2.92 -20.33 -1.23
CA LEU A 260 2.81 -19.42 -0.10
C LEU A 260 3.19 -20.07 1.23
N ALA A 261 3.00 -21.37 1.36
CA ALA A 261 3.29 -22.14 2.58
C ALA A 261 4.79 -22.47 2.76
N ILE A 262 5.68 -21.91 1.95
CA ILE A 262 7.12 -22.09 2.10
C ILE A 262 7.55 -21.43 3.40
N LYS A 263 8.07 -22.25 4.33
CA LYS A 263 8.63 -21.75 5.59
C LYS A 263 9.97 -21.04 5.31
N ARG A 264 10.14 -19.90 5.94
CA ARG A 264 11.39 -19.14 5.97
C ARG A 264 12.32 -19.70 7.04
#